data_a0493a08b4f011ce1227f9da3d4c539d
#
_entry.id   a0493a08b4f011ce1227f9da3d4c539d
#
_cell.length_a   1.000
_cell.length_b   1.000
_cell.length_c   1.000
_cell.angle_alpha   90.00
_cell.angle_beta   90.00
_cell.angle_gamma   90.00
#
_symmetry.space_group_name_H-M   'P 1'
#
loop_
_entity.id
_entity.type
_entity.pdbx_description
1 polymer ?
#
loop_
_entity_poly.entity_id
_entity_poly.type
_entity_poly.pdbx_seq_one_letter_code
_entity_poly.pdbx_strand_id
1 'polypeptide(L)'
;MTHDVDAGGTAPGGQRIALKADETGMRADKFLAEHSLLSRSAMQRLTRDGHLRVDGEVVTDPSHKLRAGQEIVVDIPAAEPDAVLRAEDIAVDILYEDDDVVVVNKPAGLVVHPAHGHKTGTLVNAMLGRIESRTGREAGRPGIVHRLDKDTSGVMIIAKNDVAQLALGRQLQAQRFAKEYLALVWGDPGDTDVVIEAPLQRDAEDRRRMVVRAGGRDATTRFTRIAAWGSTPGRGGSATTERVTLLHVRPVTGRTHQIRVHLAYGQFPIVGDPVYGRRGDDSGLARQFLHAWRLTVRLPHAGEHTFTAPLADDLRAYLGTLGTPVKREPLMDTVLGA
;
A
#
# COMPACT_ATOMS: atom_id res chain seq x y z
N MET A 1 0.92 35.99 -8.80
CA MET A 1 0.94 36.54 -7.44
C MET A 1 2.21 36.07 -6.79
N THR A 2 3.07 36.99 -6.42
CA THR A 2 4.44 36.79 -5.95
C THR A 2 4.44 36.13 -4.58
N HIS A 3 5.11 34.99 -4.47
CA HIS A 3 5.40 34.35 -3.19
C HIS A 3 6.58 35.07 -2.53
N ASP A 4 6.30 35.92 -1.56
CA ASP A 4 7.33 36.44 -0.67
C ASP A 4 7.66 35.35 0.36
N VAL A 5 8.87 34.79 0.24
CA VAL A 5 9.47 33.92 1.25
C VAL A 5 10.29 34.82 2.17
N ASP A 6 9.69 35.30 3.25
CA ASP A 6 10.40 36.09 4.25
C ASP A 6 11.22 35.17 5.17
N ALA A 7 12.54 35.39 5.20
CA ALA A 7 13.51 34.62 5.97
C ALA A 7 13.67 35.22 7.39
N GLY A 8 12.61 35.10 8.19
CA GLY A 8 12.60 35.55 9.59
C GLY A 8 12.70 34.38 10.58
N GLY A 9 13.88 34.16 11.16
CA GLY A 9 14.09 33.55 12.49
C GLY A 9 13.60 32.12 12.72
N THR A 10 13.97 31.17 11.87
CA THR A 10 13.84 29.71 12.14
C THR A 10 15.18 29.12 12.63
N ALA A 11 15.11 28.02 13.42
CA ALA A 11 16.28 27.20 13.71
C ALA A 11 16.98 26.77 12.40
N PRO A 12 18.31 26.60 12.35
CA PRO A 12 19.01 26.32 11.13
C PRO A 12 18.47 25.04 10.44
N GLY A 13 17.89 25.20 9.22
CA GLY A 13 17.36 24.12 8.41
C GLY A 13 15.83 23.97 8.37
N GLY A 14 15.06 24.71 9.15
CA GLY A 14 13.58 24.73 9.08
C GLY A 14 13.04 25.60 7.93
N GLN A 15 11.80 25.32 7.51
CA GLN A 15 11.09 26.14 6.51
C GLN A 15 9.88 26.80 7.17
N ARG A 16 9.53 28.02 6.70
CA ARG A 16 8.32 28.72 7.11
C ARG A 16 7.43 28.96 5.90
N ILE A 17 6.16 28.63 6.02
CA ILE A 17 5.12 28.93 5.03
C ILE A 17 4.21 29.99 5.64
N ALA A 18 4.08 31.14 4.99
CA ALA A 18 3.15 32.19 5.35
C ALA A 18 2.10 32.34 4.25
N LEU A 19 0.82 32.28 4.62
CA LEU A 19 -0.33 32.34 3.73
C LEU A 19 -1.39 33.28 4.32
N LYS A 20 -2.31 33.74 3.49
CA LYS A 20 -3.49 34.48 3.93
C LYS A 20 -4.74 33.70 3.53
N ALA A 21 -5.66 33.47 4.46
CA ALA A 21 -6.90 32.77 4.19
C ALA A 21 -7.76 33.58 3.21
N ASP A 22 -8.19 32.95 2.14
CA ASP A 22 -9.05 33.52 1.09
C ASP A 22 -10.55 33.24 1.32
N GLU A 23 -10.88 32.19 2.07
CA GLU A 23 -12.24 31.76 2.36
C GLU A 23 -12.52 31.63 3.87
N THR A 24 -13.80 31.90 4.25
CA THR A 24 -14.28 31.67 5.63
C THR A 24 -14.93 30.30 5.75
N GLY A 25 -14.60 29.57 6.84
CA GLY A 25 -15.20 28.27 7.18
C GLY A 25 -14.42 27.06 6.68
N MET A 26 -13.39 27.26 5.84
CA MET A 26 -12.49 26.19 5.43
C MET A 26 -11.66 25.69 6.63
N ARG A 27 -11.41 24.40 6.70
CA ARG A 27 -10.54 23.81 7.74
C ARG A 27 -9.08 24.12 7.44
N ALA A 28 -8.32 24.42 8.48
CA ALA A 28 -6.90 24.75 8.35
C ALA A 28 -6.09 23.62 7.68
N ASP A 29 -6.32 22.35 8.04
CA ASP A 29 -5.63 21.22 7.44
C ASP A 29 -5.91 21.05 5.93
N LYS A 30 -7.11 21.41 5.48
CA LYS A 30 -7.50 21.37 4.06
C LYS A 30 -6.88 22.53 3.31
N PHE A 31 -7.06 23.75 3.81
CA PHE A 31 -6.51 24.97 3.22
C PHE A 31 -5.00 24.86 2.98
N LEU A 32 -4.26 24.45 4.03
CA LEU A 32 -2.81 24.29 3.96
C LEU A 32 -2.37 23.23 2.95
N ALA A 33 -3.08 22.11 2.85
CA ALA A 33 -2.76 21.07 1.87
C ALA A 33 -3.06 21.49 0.42
N GLU A 34 -4.01 22.39 0.19
CA GLU A 34 -4.33 22.92 -1.13
C GLU A 34 -3.35 24.01 -1.59
N HIS A 35 -2.75 24.75 -0.64
CA HIS A 35 -1.86 25.88 -0.89
C HIS A 35 -0.37 25.62 -0.59
N SER A 36 0.00 24.35 -0.32
CA SER A 36 1.38 23.96 -0.09
C SER A 36 1.71 22.64 -0.78
N LEU A 37 3.00 22.29 -0.83
CA LEU A 37 3.47 21.01 -1.36
C LEU A 37 3.32 19.86 -0.34
N LEU A 38 2.81 20.13 0.86
CA LEU A 38 2.68 19.13 1.92
C LEU A 38 1.33 18.43 1.88
N SER A 39 1.34 17.15 2.25
CA SER A 39 0.10 16.38 2.33
C SER A 39 -0.77 16.83 3.51
N ARG A 40 -2.09 16.66 3.39
CA ARG A 40 -3.03 16.97 4.47
C ARG A 40 -2.67 16.28 5.80
N SER A 41 -2.15 15.06 5.76
CA SER A 41 -1.71 14.34 6.96
C SER A 41 -0.47 14.95 7.60
N ALA A 42 0.46 15.50 6.79
CA ALA A 42 1.60 16.25 7.29
C ALA A 42 1.14 17.54 7.97
N MET A 43 0.21 18.28 7.37
CA MET A 43 -0.36 19.49 7.97
C MET A 43 -1.12 19.19 9.27
N GLN A 44 -1.86 18.10 9.33
CA GLN A 44 -2.52 17.67 10.58
C GLN A 44 -1.52 17.37 11.70
N ARG A 45 -0.38 16.76 11.38
CA ARG A 45 0.67 16.49 12.35
C ARG A 45 1.31 17.78 12.83
N LEU A 46 1.78 18.63 11.92
CA LEU A 46 2.39 19.93 12.24
C LEU A 46 1.46 20.79 13.11
N THR A 47 0.15 20.80 12.80
CA THR A 47 -0.84 21.50 13.59
C THR A 47 -0.93 20.94 15.01
N ARG A 48 -1.06 19.62 15.20
CA ARG A 48 -1.12 19.00 16.53
C ARG A 48 0.15 19.22 17.34
N ASP A 49 1.29 19.29 16.67
CA ASP A 49 2.60 19.50 17.28
C ASP A 49 2.86 21.01 17.59
N GLY A 50 1.88 21.90 17.32
CA GLY A 50 1.91 23.32 17.68
C GLY A 50 2.69 24.21 16.70
N HIS A 51 2.97 23.72 15.49
CA HIS A 51 3.70 24.46 14.45
C HIS A 51 2.81 25.36 13.58
N LEU A 52 1.48 25.35 13.78
CA LEU A 52 0.54 26.25 13.10
C LEU A 52 0.22 27.47 13.97
N ARG A 53 0.30 28.65 13.38
CA ARG A 53 -0.19 29.92 13.96
C ARG A 53 -1.25 30.54 13.03
N VAL A 54 -2.29 31.07 13.65
CA VAL A 54 -3.32 31.85 12.95
C VAL A 54 -3.40 33.21 13.67
N ASP A 55 -3.17 34.30 12.94
CA ASP A 55 -3.04 35.66 13.50
C ASP A 55 -2.08 35.73 14.68
N GLY A 56 -0.98 34.95 14.61
CA GLY A 56 0.06 34.87 15.64
C GLY A 56 -0.22 33.88 16.80
N GLU A 57 -1.46 33.40 16.97
CA GLU A 57 -1.83 32.42 18.01
C GLU A 57 -1.60 30.98 17.57
N VAL A 58 -1.06 30.15 18.47
CA VAL A 58 -0.82 28.72 18.18
C VAL A 58 -2.14 27.95 18.11
N VAL A 59 -2.35 27.27 17.02
CA VAL A 59 -3.51 26.39 16.78
C VAL A 59 -3.06 24.93 16.76
N THR A 60 -3.62 24.08 17.60
CA THR A 60 -3.31 22.64 17.69
C THR A 60 -4.43 21.73 17.15
N ASP A 61 -5.60 22.29 16.85
CA ASP A 61 -6.71 21.55 16.23
C ASP A 61 -6.65 21.66 14.70
N PRO A 62 -6.36 20.56 13.97
CA PRO A 62 -6.36 20.55 12.51
C PRO A 62 -7.71 20.89 11.89
N SER A 63 -8.81 20.77 12.64
CA SER A 63 -10.16 21.09 12.17
C SER A 63 -10.53 22.56 12.38
N HIS A 64 -9.63 23.39 12.93
CA HIS A 64 -9.83 24.80 13.13
C HIS A 64 -10.34 25.47 11.85
N LYS A 65 -11.44 26.23 11.96
CA LYS A 65 -12.05 26.91 10.83
C LYS A 65 -11.44 28.30 10.66
N LEU A 66 -10.88 28.53 9.49
CA LEU A 66 -10.29 29.80 9.11
C LEU A 66 -11.37 30.84 8.75
N ARG A 67 -11.01 32.12 8.90
CA ARG A 67 -11.79 33.27 8.42
C ARG A 67 -11.00 33.97 7.31
N ALA A 68 -11.69 34.45 6.28
CA ALA A 68 -11.06 35.21 5.22
C ALA A 68 -10.26 36.39 5.79
N GLY A 69 -9.05 36.56 5.31
CA GLY A 69 -8.14 37.63 5.72
C GLY A 69 -7.18 37.26 6.86
N GLN A 70 -7.37 36.14 7.57
CA GLN A 70 -6.46 35.70 8.62
C GLN A 70 -5.06 35.36 8.07
N GLU A 71 -4.03 35.73 8.84
CA GLU A 71 -2.65 35.34 8.56
C GLU A 71 -2.40 33.92 9.12
N ILE A 72 -1.83 33.06 8.26
CA ILE A 72 -1.56 31.67 8.58
C ILE A 72 -0.07 31.43 8.42
N VAL A 73 0.60 31.03 9.49
CA VAL A 73 2.03 30.70 9.48
C VAL A 73 2.22 29.26 9.94
N VAL A 74 2.94 28.47 9.14
CA VAL A 74 3.35 27.11 9.50
C VAL A 74 4.87 27.07 9.57
N ASP A 75 5.39 26.75 10.75
CA ASP A 75 6.80 26.47 10.96
C ASP A 75 7.05 24.98 10.74
N ILE A 76 7.82 24.65 9.71
CA ILE A 76 8.21 23.26 9.40
C ILE A 76 9.58 23.05 10.04
N PRO A 77 9.68 22.23 11.12
CA PRO A 77 10.96 21.96 11.74
C PRO A 77 11.92 21.29 10.75
N ALA A 78 13.22 21.51 10.92
CA ALA A 78 14.22 20.71 10.23
C ALA A 78 14.00 19.23 10.54
N ALA A 79 14.17 18.36 9.53
CA ALA A 79 14.08 16.92 9.75
C ALA A 79 15.13 16.50 10.80
N GLU A 80 14.69 15.80 11.85
CA GLU A 80 15.60 15.18 12.81
C GLU A 80 16.65 14.34 12.07
N PRO A 81 17.93 14.40 12.45
CA PRO A 81 18.99 13.65 11.76
C PRO A 81 18.71 12.14 11.66
N ASP A 82 17.99 11.57 12.62
CA ASP A 82 17.55 10.16 12.62
C ASP A 82 16.39 9.87 11.67
N ALA A 83 15.72 10.89 11.14
CA ALA A 83 14.62 10.75 10.19
C ALA A 83 15.07 10.84 8.71
N VAL A 84 16.35 11.08 8.46
CA VAL A 84 16.88 11.16 7.09
C VAL A 84 16.87 9.76 6.47
N LEU A 85 16.01 9.58 5.47
CA LEU A 85 16.04 8.39 4.63
C LEU A 85 17.41 8.25 3.97
N ARG A 86 18.00 7.06 4.05
CA ARG A 86 19.26 6.74 3.41
C ARG A 86 19.06 5.68 2.35
N ALA A 87 19.77 5.81 1.23
CA ALA A 87 19.84 4.75 0.23
C ALA A 87 20.56 3.54 0.82
N GLU A 88 20.05 2.35 0.55
CA GLU A 88 20.63 1.08 0.98
C GLU A 88 20.75 0.15 -0.22
N ASP A 89 21.82 -0.65 -0.26
CA ASP A 89 22.03 -1.67 -1.29
C ASP A 89 21.22 -2.93 -0.94
N ILE A 90 19.95 -2.90 -1.32
CA ILE A 90 19.01 -4.00 -1.15
C ILE A 90 18.61 -4.50 -2.54
N ALA A 91 18.90 -5.76 -2.82
CA ALA A 91 18.57 -6.38 -4.10
C ALA A 91 17.03 -6.46 -4.28
N VAL A 92 16.53 -5.85 -5.35
CA VAL A 92 15.14 -5.90 -5.77
C VAL A 92 15.08 -6.03 -7.29
N ASP A 93 14.34 -7.02 -7.79
CA ASP A 93 14.16 -7.23 -9.23
C ASP A 93 13.39 -6.06 -9.84
N ILE A 94 13.95 -5.44 -10.87
CA ILE A 94 13.31 -4.38 -11.64
C ILE A 94 12.66 -5.02 -12.87
N LEU A 95 11.33 -4.88 -12.97
CA LEU A 95 10.53 -5.37 -14.09
C LEU A 95 10.49 -4.37 -15.25
N TYR A 96 10.54 -3.06 -14.90
CA TYR A 96 10.52 -1.97 -15.87
C TYR A 96 11.05 -0.68 -15.22
N GLU A 97 11.70 0.14 -16.00
CA GLU A 97 12.12 1.47 -15.56
C GLU A 97 12.15 2.45 -16.75
N ASP A 98 11.61 3.65 -16.53
CA ASP A 98 11.75 4.81 -17.42
C ASP A 98 12.10 6.07 -16.60
N ASP A 99 11.94 7.27 -17.18
CA ASP A 99 12.24 8.53 -16.50
C ASP A 99 11.23 8.86 -15.39
N ASP A 100 10.02 8.32 -15.45
CA ASP A 100 8.92 8.63 -14.55
C ASP A 100 8.70 7.59 -13.46
N VAL A 101 8.91 6.32 -13.77
CA VAL A 101 8.56 5.24 -12.86
C VAL A 101 9.62 4.13 -12.82
N VAL A 102 9.65 3.42 -11.71
CA VAL A 102 10.27 2.10 -11.61
C VAL A 102 9.23 1.09 -11.14
N VAL A 103 9.15 -0.05 -11.83
CA VAL A 103 8.27 -1.16 -11.47
C VAL A 103 9.14 -2.33 -11.01
N VAL A 104 8.82 -2.85 -9.84
CA VAL A 104 9.63 -3.87 -9.18
C VAL A 104 8.82 -5.12 -8.89
N ASN A 105 9.50 -6.26 -8.84
CA ASN A 105 9.01 -7.49 -8.22
C ASN A 105 9.45 -7.50 -6.75
N LYS A 106 8.59 -6.98 -5.85
CA LYS A 106 8.91 -6.91 -4.43
C LYS A 106 9.03 -8.32 -3.83
N PRO A 107 10.16 -8.69 -3.22
CA PRO A 107 10.25 -9.95 -2.50
C PRO A 107 9.36 -9.94 -1.25
N ALA A 108 8.97 -11.12 -0.78
CA ALA A 108 8.40 -11.29 0.55
C ALA A 108 9.43 -10.93 1.63
N GLY A 109 8.94 -10.54 2.81
CA GLY A 109 9.81 -10.12 3.93
C GLY A 109 10.23 -8.65 3.88
N LEU A 110 10.18 -7.99 2.71
CA LEU A 110 10.58 -6.59 2.54
C LEU A 110 9.42 -5.64 2.87
N VAL A 111 9.63 -4.76 3.85
CA VAL A 111 8.68 -3.68 4.19
C VAL A 111 8.76 -2.57 3.13
N VAL A 112 7.62 -1.98 2.75
CA VAL A 112 7.60 -0.97 1.68
C VAL A 112 8.23 0.35 2.12
N HIS A 113 7.91 0.87 3.29
CA HIS A 113 8.38 2.17 3.78
C HIS A 113 8.62 2.13 5.29
N PRO A 114 9.49 3.00 5.82
CA PRO A 114 9.79 3.04 7.24
C PRO A 114 8.52 3.17 8.09
N ALA A 115 8.48 2.40 9.17
CA ALA A 115 7.39 2.37 10.15
C ALA A 115 7.97 2.07 11.53
N HIS A 116 7.13 2.12 12.59
CA HIS A 116 7.54 1.71 13.93
C HIS A 116 8.15 0.30 13.89
N GLY A 117 9.38 0.15 14.37
CA GLY A 117 10.13 -1.11 14.36
C GLY A 117 10.93 -1.42 13.07
N HIS A 118 10.79 -0.61 12.01
CA HIS A 118 11.53 -0.74 10.76
C HIS A 118 11.88 0.64 10.21
N LYS A 119 12.94 1.28 10.75
CA LYS A 119 13.39 2.61 10.31
C LYS A 119 14.22 2.54 9.01
N THR A 120 14.83 1.40 8.75
CA THR A 120 15.75 1.09 7.64
C THR A 120 15.38 -0.27 7.03
N GLY A 121 16.08 -0.71 5.99
CA GLY A 121 15.86 -2.01 5.37
C GLY A 121 14.53 -2.09 4.61
N THR A 122 14.06 -1.01 4.01
CA THR A 122 12.76 -0.96 3.31
C THR A 122 12.92 -0.81 1.80
N LEU A 123 11.85 -1.08 1.06
CA LEU A 123 11.84 -0.86 -0.39
C LEU A 123 12.15 0.61 -0.75
N VAL A 124 11.67 1.56 0.07
CA VAL A 124 12.04 2.98 -0.12
C VAL A 124 13.54 3.16 -0.02
N ASN A 125 14.22 2.57 0.97
CA ASN A 125 15.68 2.66 1.10
C ASN A 125 16.40 2.07 -0.12
N ALA A 126 15.93 0.92 -0.64
CA ALA A 126 16.45 0.30 -1.84
C ALA A 126 16.33 1.19 -3.09
N MET A 127 15.25 1.97 -3.18
CA MET A 127 14.90 2.76 -4.37
C MET A 127 15.34 4.22 -4.29
N LEU A 128 15.83 4.71 -3.14
CA LEU A 128 16.18 6.13 -2.95
C LEU A 128 17.20 6.69 -3.94
N GLY A 129 18.13 5.88 -4.41
CA GLY A 129 19.10 6.29 -5.44
C GLY A 129 18.48 6.53 -6.82
N ARG A 130 17.22 6.09 -7.03
CA ARG A 130 16.47 6.21 -8.29
C ARG A 130 15.31 7.22 -8.20
N ILE A 131 14.99 7.69 -6.98
CA ILE A 131 13.82 8.53 -6.73
C ILE A 131 14.25 9.98 -6.52
N GLU A 132 13.87 10.86 -7.44
CA GLU A 132 14.08 12.30 -7.33
C GLU A 132 12.89 13.01 -6.65
N SER A 133 11.73 12.32 -6.51
CA SER A 133 10.53 12.88 -5.91
C SER A 133 10.80 13.41 -4.51
N ARG A 134 10.36 14.64 -4.26
CA ARG A 134 10.37 15.30 -2.96
C ARG A 134 9.08 15.05 -2.19
N THR A 135 7.99 14.79 -2.93
CA THR A 135 6.67 14.50 -2.36
C THR A 135 6.72 13.25 -1.50
N GLY A 136 6.28 13.35 -0.26
CA GLY A 136 6.26 12.24 0.68
C GLY A 136 7.60 11.95 1.39
N ARG A 137 8.70 12.66 1.11
CA ARG A 137 9.99 12.47 1.80
C ARG A 137 9.87 12.68 3.30
N GLU A 138 9.17 13.71 3.74
CA GLU A 138 8.92 13.99 5.16
C GLU A 138 8.12 12.90 5.87
N ALA A 139 7.27 12.20 5.12
CA ALA A 139 6.51 11.05 5.63
C ALA A 139 7.25 9.72 5.50
N GLY A 140 8.53 9.73 5.05
CA GLY A 140 9.31 8.53 4.78
C GLY A 140 8.81 7.71 3.60
N ARG A 141 8.12 8.31 2.63
CA ARG A 141 7.43 7.61 1.53
C ARG A 141 7.63 8.26 0.16
N PRO A 142 8.84 8.72 -0.23
CA PRO A 142 9.03 9.32 -1.52
C PRO A 142 8.69 8.32 -2.63
N GLY A 143 7.96 8.79 -3.66
CA GLY A 143 7.56 7.95 -4.79
C GLY A 143 6.50 6.88 -4.51
N ILE A 144 6.11 6.64 -3.27
CA ILE A 144 5.17 5.56 -2.91
C ILE A 144 3.72 6.02 -3.11
N VAL A 145 3.03 5.41 -4.05
CA VAL A 145 1.60 5.65 -4.32
C VAL A 145 0.69 4.55 -3.78
N HIS A 146 1.17 3.30 -3.73
CA HIS A 146 0.47 2.16 -3.12
C HIS A 146 1.45 1.28 -2.34
N ARG A 147 0.93 0.23 -1.71
CA ARG A 147 1.77 -0.66 -0.89
C ARG A 147 1.31 -2.10 -0.98
N LEU A 148 2.25 -3.02 -0.72
CA LEU A 148 2.02 -4.41 -0.38
C LEU A 148 2.32 -4.64 1.10
N ASP A 149 1.75 -5.69 1.68
CA ASP A 149 2.14 -6.14 3.02
C ASP A 149 3.60 -6.65 3.00
N LYS A 150 4.24 -6.70 4.18
CA LYS A 150 5.63 -7.16 4.32
C LYS A 150 5.86 -8.49 3.59
N ASP A 151 5.02 -9.48 3.87
CA ASP A 151 5.19 -10.85 3.38
C ASP A 151 4.38 -11.16 2.11
N THR A 152 3.74 -10.15 1.51
CA THR A 152 3.16 -10.24 0.16
C THR A 152 4.23 -9.90 -0.87
N SER A 153 4.47 -10.79 -1.82
CA SER A 153 5.39 -10.61 -2.94
C SER A 153 4.68 -10.06 -4.18
N GLY A 154 5.44 -9.60 -5.17
CA GLY A 154 4.94 -9.30 -6.50
C GLY A 154 5.05 -7.86 -6.95
N VAL A 155 4.34 -7.52 -8.02
CA VAL A 155 4.49 -6.26 -8.75
C VAL A 155 4.09 -5.04 -7.94
N MET A 156 4.95 -4.03 -7.97
CA MET A 156 4.72 -2.73 -7.35
C MET A 156 5.33 -1.61 -8.19
N ILE A 157 4.59 -0.50 -8.38
CA ILE A 157 5.07 0.69 -9.10
C ILE A 157 5.44 1.80 -8.12
N ILE A 158 6.53 2.49 -8.41
CA ILE A 158 7.09 3.58 -7.61
C ILE A 158 7.35 4.74 -8.57
N ALA A 159 6.91 5.93 -8.20
CA ALA A 159 7.19 7.15 -8.97
C ALA A 159 8.63 7.63 -8.72
N LYS A 160 9.33 8.04 -9.76
CA LYS A 160 10.68 8.60 -9.66
C LYS A 160 10.67 10.11 -9.40
N ASN A 161 9.64 10.81 -9.87
CA ASN A 161 9.49 12.26 -9.75
C ASN A 161 8.10 12.66 -9.24
N ASP A 162 7.92 13.94 -8.89
CA ASP A 162 6.66 14.46 -8.32
C ASP A 162 5.50 14.44 -9.31
N VAL A 163 5.77 14.65 -10.61
CA VAL A 163 4.75 14.65 -11.67
C VAL A 163 4.14 13.23 -11.79
N ALA A 164 4.99 12.23 -11.87
CA ALA A 164 4.57 10.83 -11.91
C ALA A 164 3.83 10.43 -10.63
N GLN A 165 4.31 10.85 -9.46
CA GLN A 165 3.65 10.55 -8.19
C GLN A 165 2.25 11.12 -8.12
N LEU A 166 2.06 12.37 -8.59
CA LEU A 166 0.75 13.01 -8.64
C LEU A 166 -0.18 12.31 -9.66
N ALA A 167 0.33 12.01 -10.86
CA ALA A 167 -0.43 11.34 -11.91
C ALA A 167 -0.91 9.95 -11.49
N LEU A 168 -0.02 9.14 -10.92
CA LEU A 168 -0.34 7.81 -10.39
C LEU A 168 -1.28 7.89 -9.18
N GLY A 169 -1.07 8.85 -8.29
CA GLY A 169 -1.93 9.09 -7.13
C GLY A 169 -3.38 9.40 -7.52
N ARG A 170 -3.58 10.24 -8.55
CA ARG A 170 -4.92 10.55 -9.11
C ARG A 170 -5.60 9.32 -9.70
N GLN A 171 -4.86 8.48 -10.43
CA GLN A 171 -5.40 7.24 -10.98
C GLN A 171 -5.81 6.26 -9.87
N LEU A 172 -5.00 6.15 -8.82
CA LEU A 172 -5.30 5.30 -7.67
C LEU A 172 -6.56 5.77 -6.93
N GLN A 173 -6.71 7.09 -6.71
CA GLN A 173 -7.92 7.68 -6.12
C GLN A 173 -9.16 7.44 -6.97
N ALA A 174 -9.02 7.51 -8.30
CA ALA A 174 -10.08 7.23 -9.26
C ALA A 174 -10.30 5.72 -9.51
N GLN A 175 -9.64 4.84 -8.75
CA GLN A 175 -9.70 3.37 -8.87
C GLN A 175 -9.35 2.84 -10.28
N ARG A 176 -8.44 3.53 -10.98
CA ARG A 176 -8.01 3.18 -12.35
C ARG A 176 -6.79 2.24 -12.40
N PHE A 177 -6.28 1.80 -11.24
CA PHE A 177 -5.28 0.74 -11.20
C PHE A 177 -5.99 -0.61 -11.23
N ALA A 178 -5.80 -1.40 -12.29
CA ALA A 178 -6.21 -2.80 -12.27
C ALA A 178 -5.11 -3.61 -11.58
N LYS A 179 -5.41 -4.08 -10.38
CA LYS A 179 -4.52 -4.90 -9.55
C LYS A 179 -5.05 -6.32 -9.52
N GLU A 180 -4.20 -7.27 -9.88
CA GLU A 180 -4.55 -8.68 -9.92
C GLU A 180 -3.58 -9.46 -9.03
N TYR A 181 -4.14 -10.31 -8.18
CA TYR A 181 -3.39 -11.11 -7.22
C TYR A 181 -3.68 -12.58 -7.41
N LEU A 182 -2.74 -13.41 -7.01
CA LEU A 182 -2.91 -14.84 -6.80
C LEU A 182 -2.97 -15.11 -5.31
N ALA A 183 -4.00 -15.85 -4.88
CA ALA A 183 -4.15 -16.28 -3.49
C ALA A 183 -4.55 -17.74 -3.45
N LEU A 184 -3.83 -18.55 -2.67
CA LEU A 184 -4.24 -19.92 -2.36
C LEU A 184 -5.02 -19.90 -1.04
N VAL A 185 -6.22 -20.47 -1.05
CA VAL A 185 -7.12 -20.46 0.11
C VAL A 185 -7.53 -21.85 0.52
N TRP A 186 -7.87 -22.03 1.79
CA TRP A 186 -8.56 -23.21 2.28
C TRP A 186 -10.03 -23.18 1.85
N GLY A 187 -10.54 -24.35 1.42
CA GLY A 187 -11.91 -24.47 0.94
C GLY A 187 -12.05 -24.29 -0.59
N ASP A 188 -13.28 -24.33 -1.07
CA ASP A 188 -13.63 -24.14 -2.49
C ASP A 188 -14.84 -23.18 -2.59
N PRO A 189 -14.66 -21.95 -3.07
CA PRO A 189 -15.75 -20.99 -3.24
C PRO A 189 -16.69 -21.32 -4.41
N GLY A 190 -16.44 -22.39 -5.18
CA GLY A 190 -17.23 -22.76 -6.35
C GLY A 190 -16.77 -22.09 -7.64
N ASP A 191 -17.61 -22.17 -8.68
CA ASP A 191 -17.27 -21.77 -10.05
C ASP A 191 -17.73 -20.35 -10.41
N THR A 192 -18.26 -19.58 -9.45
CA THR A 192 -18.80 -18.25 -9.70
C THR A 192 -17.80 -17.14 -9.44
N ASP A 193 -18.01 -16.00 -10.10
CA ASP A 193 -17.32 -14.76 -9.74
C ASP A 193 -17.89 -14.26 -8.39
N VAL A 194 -17.06 -14.26 -7.37
CA VAL A 194 -17.47 -13.90 -6.01
C VAL A 194 -17.07 -12.46 -5.72
N VAL A 195 -17.98 -11.71 -5.12
CA VAL A 195 -17.75 -10.33 -4.68
C VAL A 195 -17.98 -10.24 -3.17
N ILE A 196 -16.97 -9.75 -2.46
CA ILE A 196 -17.08 -9.40 -1.04
C ILE A 196 -17.08 -7.88 -0.93
N GLU A 197 -18.21 -7.33 -0.47
CA GLU A 197 -18.39 -5.91 -0.13
C GLU A 197 -18.55 -5.80 1.38
N ALA A 198 -17.49 -5.47 2.08
CA ALA A 198 -17.49 -5.44 3.53
C ALA A 198 -16.53 -4.34 4.05
N PRO A 199 -17.01 -3.38 4.86
CA PRO A 199 -16.20 -2.27 5.32
C PRO A 199 -15.16 -2.73 6.33
N LEU A 200 -13.95 -2.15 6.22
CA LEU A 200 -12.80 -2.51 7.03
C LEU A 200 -12.39 -1.39 7.98
N GLN A 201 -12.10 -1.74 9.21
CA GLN A 201 -11.45 -0.85 10.17
C GLN A 201 -10.33 -1.57 10.93
N ARG A 202 -9.50 -0.78 11.61
CA ARG A 202 -8.47 -1.32 12.49
C ARG A 202 -9.14 -1.94 13.73
N ASP A 203 -8.66 -3.12 14.13
CA ASP A 203 -9.14 -3.77 15.35
C ASP A 203 -8.82 -2.88 16.57
N ALA A 204 -9.77 -2.77 17.49
CA ALA A 204 -9.62 -1.98 18.70
C ALA A 204 -8.69 -2.65 19.73
N GLU A 205 -8.70 -4.00 19.75
CA GLU A 205 -7.94 -4.81 20.71
C GLU A 205 -6.52 -5.13 20.21
N ASP A 206 -6.39 -5.48 18.91
CA ASP A 206 -5.07 -5.68 18.27
C ASP A 206 -4.88 -4.74 17.08
N ARG A 207 -4.22 -3.62 17.31
CA ARG A 207 -3.98 -2.60 16.28
C ARG A 207 -3.15 -3.08 15.08
N ARG A 208 -2.56 -4.27 15.12
CA ARG A 208 -1.88 -4.90 13.97
C ARG A 208 -2.87 -5.53 13.01
N ARG A 209 -4.11 -5.77 13.44
CA ARG A 209 -5.17 -6.41 12.66
C ARG A 209 -6.16 -5.40 12.08
N MET A 210 -6.77 -5.82 10.99
CA MET A 210 -7.96 -5.21 10.42
C MET A 210 -9.14 -6.16 10.59
N VAL A 211 -10.33 -5.63 10.72
CA VAL A 211 -11.56 -6.42 10.88
C VAL A 211 -12.67 -5.87 10.00
N VAL A 212 -13.57 -6.75 9.57
CA VAL A 212 -14.84 -6.32 8.97
C VAL A 212 -15.75 -5.79 10.07
N ARG A 213 -16.19 -4.54 9.94
CA ARG A 213 -17.06 -3.90 10.92
C ARG A 213 -17.86 -2.76 10.29
N ALA A 214 -19.14 -2.69 10.62
CA ALA A 214 -20.02 -1.57 10.24
C ALA A 214 -19.43 -0.23 10.70
N GLY A 215 -19.48 0.80 9.81
CA GLY A 215 -18.84 2.10 10.04
C GLY A 215 -17.35 2.14 9.70
N GLY A 216 -16.74 1.03 9.29
CA GLY A 216 -15.40 0.98 8.70
C GLY A 216 -15.35 1.66 7.33
N ARG A 217 -14.18 1.67 6.71
CA ARG A 217 -13.97 2.21 5.35
C ARG A 217 -14.42 1.21 4.31
N ASP A 218 -15.20 1.63 3.34
CA ASP A 218 -15.68 0.77 2.25
C ASP A 218 -14.53 0.02 1.60
N ALA A 219 -14.76 -1.27 1.37
CA ALA A 219 -13.82 -2.15 0.74
C ALA A 219 -14.56 -3.21 -0.10
N THR A 220 -14.06 -3.45 -1.33
CA THR A 220 -14.63 -4.40 -2.28
C THR A 220 -13.52 -5.25 -2.87
N THR A 221 -13.68 -6.57 -2.81
CA THR A 221 -12.77 -7.56 -3.38
C THR A 221 -13.56 -8.53 -4.25
N ARG A 222 -13.11 -8.73 -5.50
CA ARG A 222 -13.64 -9.74 -6.44
C ARG A 222 -12.65 -10.86 -6.59
N PHE A 223 -13.12 -12.08 -6.75
CA PHE A 223 -12.25 -13.20 -7.06
C PHE A 223 -12.98 -14.30 -7.84
N THR A 224 -12.19 -15.03 -8.63
CA THR A 224 -12.61 -16.22 -9.37
C THR A 224 -11.64 -17.36 -9.08
N ARG A 225 -12.11 -18.61 -9.17
CA ARG A 225 -11.26 -19.79 -9.07
C ARG A 225 -10.39 -19.93 -10.33
N ILE A 226 -9.11 -20.30 -10.15
CA ILE A 226 -8.20 -20.70 -11.23
C ILE A 226 -8.00 -22.22 -11.23
N ALA A 227 -7.80 -22.80 -10.03
CA ALA A 227 -7.57 -24.22 -9.86
C ALA A 227 -7.99 -24.69 -8.47
N ALA A 228 -8.36 -25.95 -8.34
CA ALA A 228 -8.69 -26.56 -7.04
C ALA A 228 -8.07 -27.95 -6.91
N TRP A 229 -7.65 -28.27 -5.71
CA TRP A 229 -7.09 -29.58 -5.32
C TRP A 229 -7.96 -30.21 -4.25
N GLY A 230 -8.18 -31.55 -4.35
CA GLY A 230 -9.04 -32.30 -3.44
C GLY A 230 -8.38 -32.77 -2.14
N SER A 231 -7.05 -32.72 -2.09
CA SER A 231 -6.27 -33.05 -0.91
C SER A 231 -4.98 -32.27 -0.89
N THR A 232 -4.45 -31.96 0.28
CA THR A 232 -3.18 -31.24 0.46
C THR A 232 -2.19 -32.11 1.22
N PRO A 233 -0.86 -32.00 0.93
CA PRO A 233 0.15 -32.60 1.79
C PRO A 233 0.17 -31.88 3.14
N GLY A 234 -0.10 -32.60 4.23
CA GLY A 234 0.08 -32.11 5.58
C GLY A 234 1.55 -32.24 6.03
N ARG A 235 1.89 -31.53 7.10
CA ARG A 235 3.22 -31.59 7.72
C ARG A 235 3.50 -33.02 8.21
N GLY A 236 4.58 -33.64 7.71
CA GLY A 236 4.93 -35.05 8.07
C GLY A 236 4.37 -36.10 7.13
N GLY A 237 3.86 -35.76 5.95
CA GLY A 237 3.44 -36.72 4.91
C GLY A 237 2.03 -37.28 5.08
N SER A 238 1.24 -36.79 6.02
CA SER A 238 -0.19 -37.10 6.12
C SER A 238 -0.95 -36.25 5.12
N ALA A 239 -1.70 -36.87 4.19
CA ALA A 239 -2.60 -36.13 3.30
C ALA A 239 -3.83 -35.65 4.10
N THR A 240 -4.09 -34.35 4.10
CA THR A 240 -5.38 -33.83 4.55
C THR A 240 -6.40 -33.97 3.43
N THR A 241 -7.64 -34.34 3.76
CA THR A 241 -8.75 -34.39 2.78
C THR A 241 -9.33 -33.00 2.47
N GLU A 242 -8.68 -31.96 2.95
CA GLU A 242 -9.17 -30.60 2.79
C GLU A 242 -8.83 -30.01 1.44
N ARG A 243 -9.80 -29.36 0.84
CA ARG A 243 -9.64 -28.66 -0.43
C ARG A 243 -8.83 -27.39 -0.26
N VAL A 244 -7.98 -27.11 -1.23
CA VAL A 244 -7.38 -25.78 -1.42
C VAL A 244 -7.72 -25.28 -2.82
N THR A 245 -7.84 -23.99 -2.94
CA THR A 245 -8.24 -23.35 -4.20
C THR A 245 -7.32 -22.17 -4.50
N LEU A 246 -6.75 -22.14 -5.69
CA LEU A 246 -6.03 -20.98 -6.20
C LEU A 246 -7.03 -20.01 -6.80
N LEU A 247 -7.00 -18.78 -6.35
CA LEU A 247 -7.88 -17.71 -6.75
C LEU A 247 -7.13 -16.63 -7.54
N HIS A 248 -7.77 -16.11 -8.56
CA HIS A 248 -7.49 -14.83 -9.18
C HIS A 248 -8.28 -13.76 -8.44
N VAL A 249 -7.60 -12.84 -7.77
CA VAL A 249 -8.22 -11.84 -6.88
C VAL A 249 -8.01 -10.44 -7.43
N ARG A 250 -9.08 -9.66 -7.53
CA ARG A 250 -9.12 -8.29 -8.04
C ARG A 250 -9.69 -7.35 -6.98
N PRO A 251 -8.85 -6.72 -6.14
CA PRO A 251 -9.34 -5.73 -5.19
C PRO A 251 -9.69 -4.42 -5.90
N VAL A 252 -10.94 -3.98 -5.79
CA VAL A 252 -11.41 -2.69 -6.32
C VAL A 252 -10.86 -1.54 -5.48
N THR A 253 -10.82 -1.69 -4.18
CA THR A 253 -10.22 -0.76 -3.21
C THR A 253 -8.85 -1.26 -2.74
N GLY A 254 -8.12 -0.47 -1.95
CA GLY A 254 -6.77 -0.83 -1.47
C GLY A 254 -6.62 -0.56 0.03
N ARG A 255 -7.40 -1.23 0.90
CA ARG A 255 -7.26 -1.11 2.34
C ARG A 255 -6.16 -2.03 2.87
N THR A 256 -5.60 -1.67 4.01
CA THR A 256 -4.60 -2.52 4.70
C THR A 256 -5.16 -3.93 4.91
N HIS A 257 -4.40 -4.96 4.57
CA HIS A 257 -4.74 -6.38 4.69
C HIS A 257 -6.06 -6.79 4.00
N GLN A 258 -6.60 -5.97 3.08
CA GLN A 258 -7.95 -6.13 2.54
C GLN A 258 -8.27 -7.54 2.04
N ILE A 259 -7.45 -8.07 1.12
CA ILE A 259 -7.66 -9.40 0.53
C ILE A 259 -7.68 -10.46 1.63
N ARG A 260 -6.71 -10.41 2.54
CA ARG A 260 -6.55 -11.38 3.64
C ARG A 260 -7.77 -11.40 4.57
N VAL A 261 -8.23 -10.20 4.97
CA VAL A 261 -9.40 -10.07 5.85
C VAL A 261 -10.69 -10.48 5.14
N HIS A 262 -10.89 -10.06 3.88
CA HIS A 262 -12.08 -10.40 3.11
C HIS A 262 -12.18 -11.91 2.87
N LEU A 263 -11.10 -12.55 2.46
CA LEU A 263 -11.10 -14.00 2.24
C LEU A 263 -11.36 -14.77 3.55
N ALA A 264 -10.75 -14.36 4.66
CA ALA A 264 -11.02 -14.95 5.97
C ALA A 264 -12.48 -14.73 6.41
N TYR A 265 -13.03 -13.54 6.20
CA TYR A 265 -14.44 -13.23 6.48
C TYR A 265 -15.40 -14.08 5.63
N GLY A 266 -15.07 -14.30 4.36
CA GLY A 266 -15.79 -15.18 3.44
C GLY A 266 -15.62 -16.68 3.72
N GLN A 267 -14.93 -17.08 4.80
CA GLN A 267 -14.63 -18.47 5.18
C GLN A 267 -13.65 -19.19 4.23
N PHE A 268 -12.84 -18.42 3.48
CA PHE A 268 -11.77 -18.92 2.61
C PHE A 268 -10.42 -18.33 3.05
N PRO A 269 -9.93 -18.62 4.27
CA PRO A 269 -8.69 -18.04 4.76
C PRO A 269 -7.50 -18.46 3.88
N ILE A 270 -6.55 -17.53 3.72
CA ILE A 270 -5.35 -17.76 2.90
C ILE A 270 -4.45 -18.79 3.56
N VAL A 271 -3.94 -19.74 2.79
CA VAL A 271 -2.98 -20.75 3.22
C VAL A 271 -1.69 -20.07 3.68
N GLY A 272 -1.17 -20.46 4.85
CA GLY A 272 0.05 -19.91 5.43
C GLY A 272 -0.11 -18.50 6.03
N ASP A 273 -1.33 -17.93 6.10
CA ASP A 273 -1.51 -16.58 6.69
C ASP A 273 -1.39 -16.64 8.22
N PRO A 274 -0.34 -16.01 8.82
CA PRO A 274 -0.10 -16.10 10.26
C PRO A 274 -1.08 -15.28 11.10
N VAL A 275 -1.88 -14.38 10.46
CA VAL A 275 -2.76 -13.43 11.17
C VAL A 275 -4.23 -13.77 10.97
N TYR A 276 -4.63 -14.09 9.74
CA TYR A 276 -6.01 -14.31 9.33
C TYR A 276 -6.26 -15.75 8.84
N GLY A 277 -5.22 -16.58 8.79
CA GLY A 277 -5.30 -17.98 8.41
C GLY A 277 -6.12 -18.82 9.40
N ARG A 278 -6.33 -20.07 9.06
CA ARG A 278 -7.04 -20.99 9.95
C ARG A 278 -6.16 -21.42 11.13
N ARG A 279 -6.80 -21.77 12.24
CA ARG A 279 -6.10 -22.38 13.38
C ARG A 279 -5.58 -23.76 12.97
N GLY A 280 -4.31 -24.07 13.31
CA GLY A 280 -3.69 -25.33 12.96
C GLY A 280 -3.37 -25.48 11.48
N ASP A 281 -3.07 -24.37 10.78
CA ASP A 281 -2.54 -24.43 9.43
C ASP A 281 -1.25 -25.24 9.40
N ASP A 282 -1.31 -26.40 8.77
CA ASP A 282 -0.24 -27.39 8.64
C ASP A 282 0.41 -27.40 7.26
N SER A 283 0.13 -26.39 6.44
CA SER A 283 0.69 -26.23 5.08
C SER A 283 2.22 -26.20 5.06
N GLY A 284 2.84 -25.74 6.14
CA GLY A 284 4.30 -25.55 6.20
C GLY A 284 4.79 -24.29 5.51
N LEU A 285 3.89 -23.46 4.94
CA LEU A 285 4.25 -22.14 4.42
C LEU A 285 4.60 -21.18 5.57
N ALA A 286 5.69 -20.45 5.40
CA ALA A 286 6.15 -19.46 6.38
C ALA A 286 5.40 -18.13 6.30
N ARG A 287 4.58 -17.93 5.27
CA ARG A 287 3.86 -16.69 4.97
C ARG A 287 2.55 -16.96 4.23
N GLN A 288 1.68 -15.96 4.18
CA GLN A 288 0.46 -16.02 3.36
C GLN A 288 0.77 -16.30 1.88
N PHE A 289 0.08 -17.28 1.29
CA PHE A 289 0.10 -17.50 -0.16
C PHE A 289 -0.66 -16.37 -0.85
N LEU A 290 -0.02 -15.22 -0.95
CA LEU A 290 -0.56 -14.02 -1.61
C LEU A 290 0.54 -13.35 -2.42
N HIS A 291 0.25 -13.12 -3.71
CA HIS A 291 1.19 -12.56 -4.66
C HIS A 291 0.51 -11.53 -5.56
N ALA A 292 1.05 -10.32 -5.64
CA ALA A 292 0.61 -9.29 -6.59
C ALA A 292 1.13 -9.66 -7.98
N TRP A 293 0.30 -10.31 -8.76
CA TRP A 293 0.69 -10.95 -10.02
C TRP A 293 0.77 -9.97 -11.18
N ARG A 294 -0.29 -9.13 -11.35
CA ARG A 294 -0.35 -8.14 -12.42
C ARG A 294 -0.79 -6.78 -11.93
N LEU A 295 -0.27 -5.77 -12.62
CA LEU A 295 -0.66 -4.38 -12.42
C LEU A 295 -0.83 -3.71 -13.78
N THR A 296 -2.07 -3.27 -14.10
CA THR A 296 -2.33 -2.44 -15.27
C THR A 296 -2.55 -1.00 -14.81
N VAL A 297 -1.81 -0.09 -15.43
CA VAL A 297 -1.79 1.35 -15.08
C VAL A 297 -1.42 2.18 -16.30
N ARG A 298 -1.89 3.42 -16.36
CA ARG A 298 -1.47 4.36 -17.40
C ARG A 298 -0.23 5.12 -16.93
N LEU A 299 0.87 4.94 -17.64
CA LEU A 299 2.11 5.67 -17.40
C LEU A 299 1.98 7.13 -17.91
N PRO A 300 2.68 8.12 -17.30
CA PRO A 300 2.54 9.53 -17.66
C PRO A 300 2.79 9.80 -19.16
N HIS A 301 3.81 9.19 -19.75
CA HIS A 301 4.21 9.45 -21.14
C HIS A 301 4.13 8.22 -22.07
N ALA A 302 3.91 7.00 -21.53
CA ALA A 302 3.94 5.77 -22.30
C ALA A 302 2.57 5.10 -22.52
N GLY A 303 1.48 5.67 -21.99
CA GLY A 303 0.13 5.10 -22.14
C GLY A 303 -0.16 3.96 -21.14
N GLU A 304 -1.10 3.08 -21.50
CA GLU A 304 -1.50 1.97 -20.64
C GLU A 304 -0.52 0.78 -20.76
N HIS A 305 -0.05 0.30 -19.63
CA HIS A 305 0.88 -0.82 -19.52
C HIS A 305 0.39 -1.83 -18.52
N THR A 306 0.64 -3.11 -18.81
CA THR A 306 0.41 -4.22 -17.89
C THR A 306 1.76 -4.85 -17.53
N PHE A 307 2.09 -4.82 -16.26
CA PHE A 307 3.30 -5.44 -15.71
C PHE A 307 2.93 -6.75 -15.01
N THR A 308 3.72 -7.78 -15.23
CA THR A 308 3.51 -9.11 -14.62
C THR A 308 4.75 -9.48 -13.81
N ALA A 309 4.56 -9.85 -12.54
CA ALA A 309 5.60 -10.43 -11.72
C ALA A 309 5.47 -11.97 -11.76
N PRO A 310 6.55 -12.72 -12.02
CA PRO A 310 6.50 -14.18 -11.92
C PRO A 310 6.14 -14.61 -10.50
N LEU A 311 5.41 -15.71 -10.37
CA LEU A 311 5.05 -16.25 -9.05
C LEU A 311 6.33 -16.55 -8.26
N ALA A 312 6.40 -16.05 -7.02
CA ALA A 312 7.58 -16.23 -6.17
C ALA A 312 7.91 -17.71 -5.97
N ASP A 313 9.21 -18.03 -5.92
CA ASP A 313 9.72 -19.41 -5.97
C ASP A 313 9.17 -20.30 -4.84
N ASP A 314 9.05 -19.77 -3.63
CA ASP A 314 8.48 -20.48 -2.48
C ASP A 314 7.00 -20.84 -2.72
N LEU A 315 6.22 -19.94 -3.32
CA LEU A 315 4.82 -20.18 -3.66
C LEU A 315 4.69 -21.13 -4.86
N ARG A 316 5.58 -21.00 -5.85
CA ARG A 316 5.64 -21.90 -7.00
C ARG A 316 5.99 -23.32 -6.57
N ALA A 317 7.00 -23.47 -5.70
CA ALA A 317 7.40 -24.75 -5.15
C ALA A 317 6.26 -25.40 -4.37
N TYR A 318 5.55 -24.61 -3.56
CA TYR A 318 4.38 -25.12 -2.82
C TYR A 318 3.27 -25.63 -3.73
N LEU A 319 2.92 -24.89 -4.82
CA LEU A 319 1.94 -25.39 -5.81
C LEU A 319 2.38 -26.70 -6.43
N GLY A 320 3.67 -26.88 -6.67
CA GLY A 320 4.24 -28.16 -7.18
C GLY A 320 4.00 -29.35 -6.26
N THR A 321 3.90 -29.12 -4.94
CA THR A 321 3.62 -30.19 -3.96
C THR A 321 2.17 -30.66 -3.94
N LEU A 322 1.24 -29.83 -4.48
CA LEU A 322 -0.19 -30.14 -4.48
C LEU A 322 -0.60 -31.20 -5.52
N GLY A 323 0.29 -31.52 -6.47
CA GLY A 323 0.01 -32.45 -7.55
C GLY A 323 -0.97 -31.89 -8.60
N THR A 324 -1.68 -32.79 -9.28
CA THR A 324 -2.61 -32.39 -10.34
C THR A 324 -3.91 -31.82 -9.75
N PRO A 325 -4.33 -30.63 -10.17
CA PRO A 325 -5.60 -30.07 -9.71
C PRO A 325 -6.79 -30.86 -10.24
N VAL A 326 -7.83 -31.01 -9.41
CA VAL A 326 -9.10 -31.66 -9.81
C VAL A 326 -9.97 -30.76 -10.67
N LYS A 327 -9.72 -29.43 -10.61
CA LYS A 327 -10.31 -28.41 -11.48
C LYS A 327 -9.22 -27.43 -11.89
N ARG A 328 -9.19 -27.03 -13.16
CA ARG A 328 -8.17 -26.16 -13.73
C ARG A 328 -8.78 -25.28 -14.83
N GLU A 329 -8.61 -23.97 -14.70
CA GLU A 329 -8.99 -22.99 -15.71
C GLU A 329 -7.78 -22.63 -16.61
N PRO A 330 -8.01 -22.17 -17.86
CA PRO A 330 -6.92 -21.81 -18.78
C PRO A 330 -5.94 -20.78 -18.22
N LEU A 331 -6.39 -19.90 -17.32
CA LEU A 331 -5.55 -18.89 -16.68
C LEU A 331 -4.39 -19.51 -15.89
N MET A 332 -4.53 -20.76 -15.41
CA MET A 332 -3.47 -21.47 -14.69
C MET A 332 -2.20 -21.64 -15.55
N ASP A 333 -2.35 -21.86 -16.85
CA ASP A 333 -1.21 -22.00 -17.77
C ASP A 333 -0.42 -20.71 -17.86
N THR A 334 -1.12 -19.58 -17.89
CA THR A 334 -0.48 -18.25 -17.87
C THR A 334 0.24 -17.99 -16.54
N VAL A 335 -0.35 -18.41 -15.41
CA VAL A 335 0.26 -18.26 -14.07
C VAL A 335 1.55 -19.06 -13.92
N LEU A 336 1.58 -20.28 -14.46
CA LEU A 336 2.74 -21.17 -14.37
C LEU A 336 3.82 -20.83 -15.41
N GLY A 337 3.45 -20.26 -16.55
CA GLY A 337 4.34 -19.87 -17.63
C GLY A 337 4.92 -18.47 -17.56
N ALA A 338 4.45 -17.67 -16.62
CA ALA A 338 4.90 -16.29 -16.41
C ALA A 338 6.17 -16.21 -15.56
#